data_36772bfc65d9c67bf28f2e9df85b8662
#
_entry.id   36772bfc65d9c67bf28f2e9df85b8662
#
_cell.length_a   1.000
_cell.length_b   1.000
_cell.length_c   1.000
_cell.angle_alpha   90.00
_cell.angle_beta   90.00
_cell.angle_gamma   90.00
#
_symmetry.space_group_name_H-M   'P 1'
#
loop_
_entity.id
_entity.type
_entity.pdbx_description
1 polymer ?
#
loop_
_entity_poly.entity_id
_entity_poly.type
_entity_poly.pdbx_seq_one_letter_code
_entity_poly.pdbx_strand_id
1 'polypeptide(L)'
;LTDRVVVITGGSRGIGRATALAAAARGFRVCVGYASNEAAARDVVSTIEARNGKAIAVKCDVADEKDILALFKAADGFGTLGALVNNAGIVGPTLRVDEMSAERIQRMMAVNITGSILCAREAVKRMSTRHGGKGGVIVNLSSVAAKLGGANTYVDYAASKGAIDSFTIGLGFEVAGEGIRVAAIRPGLIDTEIHASGGEPDRAHRLSHMVPMKRVGTADEIANAVVWLMSDDASYVTSAILDVSGGR
;
A
#
# COMPACT_ATOMS: atom_id res chain seq x y z
N LEU A 1 5.60 4.01 21.11
CA LEU A 1 5.35 3.25 19.86
C LEU A 1 5.66 1.75 19.99
N THR A 2 6.28 1.30 21.09
CA THR A 2 6.94 -0.01 21.21
C THR A 2 6.04 -1.25 21.09
N ASP A 3 4.71 -1.11 21.10
CA ASP A 3 3.77 -2.24 20.94
C ASP A 3 2.76 -2.05 19.79
N ARG A 4 2.92 -1.00 18.97
CA ARG A 4 2.01 -0.76 17.83
C ARG A 4 2.41 -1.61 16.64
N VAL A 5 1.45 -2.35 16.10
CA VAL A 5 1.61 -3.14 14.89
C VAL A 5 1.24 -2.29 13.67
N VAL A 6 2.03 -2.41 12.60
CA VAL A 6 1.62 -2.01 11.26
C VAL A 6 1.42 -3.26 10.39
N VAL A 7 0.27 -3.36 9.74
CA VAL A 7 0.04 -4.34 8.67
C VAL A 7 0.40 -3.69 7.34
N ILE A 8 1.25 -4.35 6.55
CA ILE A 8 1.65 -3.88 5.21
C ILE A 8 1.31 -4.98 4.21
N THR A 9 0.32 -4.76 3.37
CA THR A 9 -0.03 -5.70 2.31
C THR A 9 0.95 -5.59 1.14
N GLY A 10 1.35 -6.72 0.54
CA GLY A 10 2.36 -6.73 -0.51
C GLY A 10 3.74 -6.25 -0.03
N GLY A 11 4.09 -6.53 1.24
CA GLY A 11 5.27 -6.00 1.90
C GLY A 11 6.61 -6.70 1.58
N SER A 12 6.62 -7.68 0.67
CA SER A 12 7.83 -8.50 0.41
C SER A 12 8.82 -7.88 -0.58
N ARG A 13 8.43 -6.88 -1.37
CA ARG A 13 9.27 -6.23 -2.39
C ARG A 13 8.90 -4.76 -2.61
N GLY A 14 9.71 -4.06 -3.41
CA GLY A 14 9.45 -2.69 -3.86
C GLY A 14 9.11 -1.72 -2.72
N ILE A 15 8.09 -0.90 -2.93
CA ILE A 15 7.61 0.10 -1.96
C ILE A 15 7.19 -0.55 -0.63
N GLY A 16 6.52 -1.72 -0.68
CA GLY A 16 6.08 -2.42 0.52
C GLY A 16 7.25 -2.87 1.41
N ARG A 17 8.33 -3.42 0.81
CA ARG A 17 9.56 -3.78 1.52
C ARG A 17 10.23 -2.55 2.15
N ALA A 18 10.41 -1.49 1.36
CA ALA A 18 11.00 -0.25 1.85
C ALA A 18 10.19 0.34 3.01
N THR A 19 8.86 0.34 2.90
CA THR A 19 7.95 0.78 3.96
C THR A 19 8.07 -0.10 5.22
N ALA A 20 8.20 -1.42 5.06
CA ALA A 20 8.36 -2.34 6.18
C ALA A 20 9.65 -2.04 6.98
N LEU A 21 10.76 -1.85 6.28
CA LEU A 21 12.05 -1.51 6.89
C LEU A 21 12.00 -0.13 7.58
N ALA A 22 11.41 0.86 6.92
CA ALA A 22 11.28 2.22 7.45
C ALA A 22 10.33 2.28 8.67
N ALA A 23 9.23 1.53 8.67
CA ALA A 23 8.29 1.44 9.79
C ALA A 23 8.93 0.75 11.01
N ALA A 24 9.69 -0.34 10.78
CA ALA A 24 10.44 -1.01 11.85
C ALA A 24 11.47 -0.07 12.51
N ALA A 25 12.19 0.73 11.71
CA ALA A 25 13.13 1.74 12.20
C ALA A 25 12.46 2.83 13.04
N ARG A 26 11.14 3.05 12.87
CA ARG A 26 10.31 3.95 13.70
C ARG A 26 9.69 3.27 14.92
N GLY A 27 10.03 2.00 15.19
CA GLY A 27 9.59 1.25 16.37
C GLY A 27 8.26 0.51 16.22
N PHE A 28 7.69 0.43 15.02
CA PHE A 28 6.56 -0.45 14.78
C PHE A 28 6.97 -1.92 14.78
N ARG A 29 6.08 -2.78 15.29
CA ARG A 29 6.11 -4.22 14.96
C ARG A 29 5.48 -4.39 13.58
N VAL A 30 6.15 -5.05 12.67
CA VAL A 30 5.73 -5.10 11.25
C VAL A 30 5.12 -6.46 10.91
N CYS A 31 3.88 -6.45 10.45
CA CYS A 31 3.22 -7.63 9.89
C CYS A 31 3.23 -7.52 8.36
N VAL A 32 4.08 -8.32 7.71
CA VAL A 32 4.29 -8.33 6.26
C VAL A 32 3.31 -9.31 5.61
N GLY A 33 2.29 -8.80 4.91
CA GLY A 33 1.43 -9.61 4.04
C GLY A 33 2.10 -9.86 2.69
N TYR A 34 2.13 -11.11 2.21
CA TYR A 34 2.67 -11.47 0.90
C TYR A 34 1.80 -12.52 0.19
N ALA A 35 1.67 -12.46 -1.14
CA ALA A 35 0.83 -13.40 -1.88
C ALA A 35 1.56 -14.72 -2.21
N SER A 36 2.75 -14.66 -2.83
CA SER A 36 3.40 -15.83 -3.40
C SER A 36 4.88 -16.00 -3.03
N ASN A 37 5.64 -14.92 -2.86
CA ASN A 37 7.08 -15.00 -2.62
C ASN A 37 7.40 -15.01 -1.13
N GLU A 38 7.35 -16.20 -0.53
CA GLU A 38 7.66 -16.41 0.89
C GLU A 38 9.14 -16.09 1.22
N ALA A 39 10.06 -16.48 0.34
CA ALA A 39 11.49 -16.24 0.57
C ALA A 39 11.79 -14.74 0.70
N ALA A 40 11.23 -13.92 -0.21
CA ALA A 40 11.38 -12.47 -0.12
C ALA A 40 10.71 -11.87 1.12
N ALA A 41 9.56 -12.40 1.55
CA ALA A 41 8.92 -11.94 2.79
C ALA A 41 9.74 -12.29 4.03
N ARG A 42 10.34 -13.48 4.07
CA ARG A 42 11.25 -13.91 5.15
C ARG A 42 12.54 -13.08 5.19
N ASP A 43 13.09 -12.69 4.02
CA ASP A 43 14.23 -11.77 3.93
C ASP A 43 13.93 -10.42 4.59
N VAL A 44 12.74 -9.87 4.35
CA VAL A 44 12.29 -8.62 5.03
C VAL A 44 12.26 -8.81 6.54
N VAL A 45 11.67 -9.91 7.02
CA VAL A 45 11.61 -10.21 8.46
C VAL A 45 13.02 -10.31 9.05
N SER A 46 13.88 -11.14 8.46
CA SER A 46 15.28 -11.30 8.91
C SER A 46 16.06 -9.98 8.91
N THR A 47 15.85 -9.13 7.89
CA THR A 47 16.48 -7.81 7.81
C THR A 47 16.04 -6.90 8.96
N ILE A 48 14.75 -6.93 9.32
CA ILE A 48 14.21 -6.16 10.44
C ILE A 48 14.75 -6.68 11.77
N GLU A 49 14.76 -8.00 11.97
CA GLU A 49 15.24 -8.64 13.20
C GLU A 49 16.75 -8.42 13.42
N ALA A 50 17.54 -8.45 12.35
CA ALA A 50 18.99 -8.13 12.42
C ALA A 50 19.26 -6.69 12.87
N ARG A 51 18.24 -5.79 12.82
CA ARG A 51 18.29 -4.41 13.32
C ARG A 51 17.54 -4.23 14.64
N ASN A 52 17.32 -5.34 15.39
CA ASN A 52 16.59 -5.36 16.65
C ASN A 52 15.10 -4.94 16.55
N GLY A 53 14.53 -4.92 15.35
CA GLY A 53 13.10 -4.74 15.13
C GLY A 53 12.32 -6.05 15.34
N LYS A 54 11.00 -5.99 15.22
CA LYS A 54 10.12 -7.14 15.32
C LYS A 54 9.25 -7.22 14.07
N ALA A 55 9.24 -8.37 13.41
CA ALA A 55 8.41 -8.59 12.22
C ALA A 55 7.90 -10.02 12.13
N ILE A 56 6.76 -10.19 11.46
CA ILE A 56 6.24 -11.49 11.03
C ILE A 56 5.84 -11.41 9.56
N ALA A 57 5.93 -12.55 8.86
CA ALA A 57 5.43 -12.67 7.49
C ALA A 57 4.21 -13.60 7.47
N VAL A 58 3.14 -13.15 6.79
CA VAL A 58 1.88 -13.89 6.69
C VAL A 58 1.47 -13.99 5.23
N LYS A 59 1.22 -15.20 4.74
CA LYS A 59 0.70 -15.39 3.39
C LYS A 59 -0.71 -14.82 3.30
N CYS A 60 -0.94 -13.94 2.33
CA CYS A 60 -2.22 -13.28 2.12
C CYS A 60 -2.33 -12.82 0.66
N ASP A 61 -3.22 -13.45 -0.10
CA ASP A 61 -3.77 -12.85 -1.33
C ASP A 61 -4.92 -11.93 -0.92
N VAL A 62 -4.75 -10.64 -1.10
CA VAL A 62 -5.79 -9.64 -0.72
C VAL A 62 -7.08 -9.76 -1.53
N ALA A 63 -7.12 -10.57 -2.58
CA ALA A 63 -8.35 -10.90 -3.30
C ALA A 63 -9.17 -12.00 -2.60
N ASP A 64 -8.62 -12.66 -1.58
CA ASP A 64 -9.33 -13.66 -0.76
C ASP A 64 -9.57 -13.10 0.65
N GLU A 65 -10.85 -12.95 1.01
CA GLU A 65 -11.22 -12.44 2.34
C GLU A 65 -10.73 -13.35 3.48
N LYS A 66 -10.64 -14.66 3.28
CA LYS A 66 -10.14 -15.59 4.31
C LYS A 66 -8.67 -15.31 4.63
N ASP A 67 -7.88 -15.03 3.61
CA ASP A 67 -6.47 -14.67 3.78
C ASP A 67 -6.32 -13.33 4.52
N ILE A 68 -7.17 -12.35 4.20
CA ILE A 68 -7.21 -11.07 4.91
C ILE A 68 -7.53 -11.28 6.39
N LEU A 69 -8.57 -12.06 6.70
CA LEU A 69 -8.94 -12.36 8.08
C LEU A 69 -7.80 -13.06 8.84
N ALA A 70 -7.10 -14.00 8.19
CA ALA A 70 -5.93 -14.68 8.78
C ALA A 70 -4.77 -13.69 9.03
N LEU A 71 -4.49 -12.78 8.09
CA LEU A 71 -3.48 -11.74 8.24
C LEU A 71 -3.75 -10.86 9.47
N PHE A 72 -4.97 -10.36 9.61
CA PHE A 72 -5.32 -9.50 10.75
C PHE A 72 -5.38 -10.28 12.07
N LYS A 73 -5.78 -11.56 12.08
CA LYS A 73 -5.70 -12.42 13.25
C LYS A 73 -4.25 -12.63 13.70
N ALA A 74 -3.31 -12.80 12.78
CA ALA A 74 -1.90 -12.89 13.10
C ALA A 74 -1.36 -11.56 13.67
N ALA A 75 -1.80 -10.42 13.12
CA ALA A 75 -1.45 -9.09 13.63
C ALA A 75 -1.99 -8.87 15.07
N ASP A 76 -3.21 -9.34 15.39
CA ASP A 76 -3.80 -9.28 16.74
C ASP A 76 -2.94 -10.04 17.77
N GLY A 77 -2.39 -11.20 17.39
CA GLY A 77 -1.46 -11.97 18.24
C GLY A 77 -0.08 -11.33 18.38
N PHE A 78 0.25 -10.37 17.52
CA PHE A 78 1.55 -9.73 17.47
C PHE A 78 1.60 -8.40 18.22
N GLY A 79 0.45 -7.74 18.48
CA GLY A 79 0.33 -6.52 19.26
C GLY A 79 -0.89 -5.69 18.89
N THR A 80 -0.96 -4.45 19.38
CA THR A 80 -2.09 -3.56 19.09
C THR A 80 -1.94 -2.94 17.70
N LEU A 81 -2.92 -3.13 16.83
CA LEU A 81 -2.93 -2.52 15.50
C LEU A 81 -2.95 -0.98 15.61
N GLY A 82 -1.98 -0.34 15.02
CA GLY A 82 -1.84 1.10 15.00
C GLY A 82 -1.77 1.70 13.60
N ALA A 83 -1.47 0.87 12.60
CA ALA A 83 -1.42 1.31 11.22
C ALA A 83 -1.74 0.19 10.22
N LEU A 84 -2.33 0.58 9.09
CA LEU A 84 -2.47 -0.24 7.89
C LEU A 84 -1.85 0.49 6.71
N VAL A 85 -1.02 -0.21 5.95
CA VAL A 85 -0.55 0.25 4.63
C VAL A 85 -1.10 -0.68 3.55
N ASN A 86 -2.11 -0.22 2.84
CA ASN A 86 -2.66 -0.88 1.67
C ASN A 86 -1.74 -0.66 0.47
N ASN A 87 -0.71 -1.50 0.37
CA ASN A 87 0.29 -1.42 -0.69
C ASN A 87 0.13 -2.52 -1.75
N ALA A 88 -0.50 -3.65 -1.42
CA ALA A 88 -0.73 -4.71 -2.40
C ALA A 88 -1.46 -4.17 -3.63
N GLY A 89 -0.93 -4.49 -4.79
CA GLY A 89 -1.51 -4.08 -6.07
C GLY A 89 -0.82 -4.76 -7.23
N ILE A 90 -1.54 -4.89 -8.31
CA ILE A 90 -1.05 -5.44 -9.58
C ILE A 90 -1.24 -4.44 -10.71
N VAL A 91 -0.42 -4.56 -11.73
CA VAL A 91 -0.59 -3.95 -13.05
C VAL A 91 -0.58 -5.07 -14.09
N GLY A 92 -1.36 -4.95 -15.14
CA GLY A 92 -1.37 -5.91 -16.25
C GLY A 92 -0.44 -5.47 -17.39
N PRO A 93 -0.25 -6.34 -18.40
CA PRO A 93 0.42 -5.97 -19.65
C PRO A 93 -0.25 -4.76 -20.33
N THR A 94 0.53 -4.01 -21.12
CA THR A 94 0.00 -2.91 -21.94
C THR A 94 -1.00 -3.46 -22.96
N LEU A 95 -2.26 -3.01 -22.85
CA LEU A 95 -3.36 -3.36 -23.76
C LEU A 95 -4.34 -2.18 -23.89
N ARG A 96 -5.03 -2.10 -25.03
CA ARG A 96 -6.22 -1.27 -25.19
C ARG A 96 -7.40 -1.92 -24.47
N VAL A 97 -8.42 -1.12 -24.13
CA VAL A 97 -9.59 -1.61 -23.39
C VAL A 97 -10.37 -2.69 -24.12
N ASP A 98 -10.46 -2.60 -25.43
CA ASP A 98 -11.12 -3.57 -26.32
C ASP A 98 -10.38 -4.92 -26.46
N GLU A 99 -9.13 -4.99 -25.94
CA GLU A 99 -8.31 -6.21 -25.92
C GLU A 99 -8.28 -6.85 -24.51
N MET A 100 -8.85 -6.19 -23.51
CA MET A 100 -8.80 -6.67 -22.11
C MET A 100 -9.86 -7.75 -21.87
N SER A 101 -9.44 -8.89 -21.33
CA SER A 101 -10.40 -9.92 -20.92
C SER A 101 -11.13 -9.54 -19.62
N ALA A 102 -12.32 -10.13 -19.42
CA ALA A 102 -13.10 -9.95 -18.20
C ALA A 102 -12.34 -10.44 -16.96
N GLU A 103 -11.60 -11.54 -17.06
CA GLU A 103 -10.80 -12.12 -15.97
C GLU A 103 -9.70 -11.17 -15.52
N ARG A 104 -9.01 -10.50 -16.48
CA ARG A 104 -8.01 -9.48 -16.17
C ARG A 104 -8.64 -8.33 -15.40
N ILE A 105 -9.76 -7.80 -15.87
CA ILE A 105 -10.46 -6.69 -15.23
C ILE A 105 -10.92 -7.11 -13.82
N GLN A 106 -11.56 -8.27 -13.68
CA GLN A 106 -12.01 -8.79 -12.39
C GLN A 106 -10.86 -8.97 -11.40
N ARG A 107 -9.72 -9.55 -11.85
CA ARG A 107 -8.55 -9.71 -10.98
C ARG A 107 -7.96 -8.37 -10.56
N MET A 108 -7.89 -7.39 -11.47
CA MET A 108 -7.44 -6.03 -11.17
C MET A 108 -8.31 -5.38 -10.08
N MET A 109 -9.64 -5.45 -10.23
CA MET A 109 -10.58 -4.88 -9.25
C MET A 109 -10.51 -5.62 -7.92
N ALA A 110 -10.44 -6.96 -7.94
CA ALA A 110 -10.37 -7.78 -6.73
C ALA A 110 -9.14 -7.44 -5.88
N VAL A 111 -7.96 -7.32 -6.50
CA VAL A 111 -6.72 -7.04 -5.78
C VAL A 111 -6.63 -5.55 -5.39
N ASN A 112 -6.77 -4.64 -6.37
CA ASN A 112 -6.43 -3.24 -6.16
C ASN A 112 -7.52 -2.46 -5.41
N ILE A 113 -8.79 -2.88 -5.51
CA ILE A 113 -9.92 -2.18 -4.89
C ILE A 113 -10.50 -3.00 -3.74
N THR A 114 -11.13 -4.16 -4.04
CA THR A 114 -11.85 -4.94 -3.04
C THR A 114 -10.95 -5.34 -1.88
N GLY A 115 -9.74 -5.83 -2.18
CA GLY A 115 -8.76 -6.20 -1.15
C GLY A 115 -8.37 -5.04 -0.24
N SER A 116 -8.14 -3.86 -0.81
CA SER A 116 -7.81 -2.65 -0.02
C SER A 116 -8.98 -2.22 0.88
N ILE A 117 -10.22 -2.29 0.38
CA ILE A 117 -11.42 -1.96 1.16
C ILE A 117 -11.62 -2.97 2.29
N LEU A 118 -11.48 -4.28 2.02
CA LEU A 118 -11.62 -5.33 3.03
C LEU A 118 -10.52 -5.23 4.11
N CYS A 119 -9.28 -4.95 3.73
CA CYS A 119 -8.20 -4.70 4.70
C CYS A 119 -8.51 -3.45 5.56
N ALA A 120 -8.98 -2.36 4.96
CA ALA A 120 -9.38 -1.17 5.70
C ALA A 120 -10.55 -1.43 6.65
N ARG A 121 -11.55 -2.22 6.24
CA ARG A 121 -12.66 -2.67 7.11
C ARG A 121 -12.14 -3.37 8.36
N GLU A 122 -11.20 -4.31 8.20
CA GLU A 122 -10.62 -5.05 9.31
C GLU A 122 -9.74 -4.15 10.21
N ALA A 123 -9.07 -3.17 9.64
CA ALA A 123 -8.31 -2.18 10.39
C ALA A 123 -9.23 -1.26 11.21
N VAL A 124 -10.31 -0.75 10.62
CA VAL A 124 -11.30 0.10 11.32
C VAL A 124 -11.91 -0.63 12.50
N LYS A 125 -12.31 -1.90 12.36
CA LYS A 125 -12.84 -2.72 13.48
C LYS A 125 -11.91 -2.78 14.69
N ARG A 126 -10.59 -2.67 14.48
CA ARG A 126 -9.56 -2.78 15.53
C ARG A 126 -9.08 -1.45 16.06
N MET A 127 -9.02 -0.44 15.21
CA MET A 127 -8.46 0.87 15.55
C MET A 127 -9.50 1.87 16.03
N SER A 128 -10.75 1.79 15.54
CA SER A 128 -11.80 2.76 15.86
C SER A 128 -12.11 2.80 17.36
N THR A 129 -12.13 4.02 17.93
CA THR A 129 -12.57 4.23 19.31
C THR A 129 -14.02 3.81 19.54
N ARG A 130 -14.86 3.82 18.51
CA ARG A 130 -16.22 3.29 18.54
C ARG A 130 -16.28 1.79 18.83
N HIS A 131 -15.22 1.05 18.49
CA HIS A 131 -15.09 -0.37 18.76
C HIS A 131 -14.12 -0.68 19.91
N GLY A 132 -13.74 0.32 20.71
CA GLY A 132 -12.79 0.17 21.83
C GLY A 132 -11.32 0.21 21.43
N GLY A 133 -11.02 0.55 20.16
CA GLY A 133 -9.65 0.75 19.68
C GLY A 133 -9.03 2.05 20.20
N LYS A 134 -7.76 2.27 19.86
CA LYS A 134 -6.97 3.42 20.32
C LYS A 134 -6.65 4.43 19.21
N GLY A 135 -7.43 4.41 18.13
CA GLY A 135 -7.12 5.17 16.92
C GLY A 135 -5.98 4.55 16.11
N GLY A 136 -5.63 5.20 15.01
CA GLY A 136 -4.58 4.75 14.14
C GLY A 136 -4.51 5.48 12.81
N VAL A 137 -3.83 4.88 11.84
CA VAL A 137 -3.70 5.46 10.50
C VAL A 137 -3.81 4.39 9.42
N ILE A 138 -4.50 4.74 8.35
CA ILE A 138 -4.57 3.94 7.11
C ILE A 138 -3.89 4.75 6.00
N VAL A 139 -2.87 4.18 5.37
CA VAL A 139 -2.22 4.76 4.19
C VAL A 139 -2.47 3.87 2.98
N ASN A 140 -3.11 4.43 1.97
CA ASN A 140 -3.41 3.72 0.72
C ASN A 140 -2.38 4.07 -0.37
N LEU A 141 -1.82 3.08 -1.05
CA LEU A 141 -0.98 3.30 -2.24
C LEU A 141 -1.88 3.40 -3.48
N SER A 142 -2.12 4.64 -3.90
CA SER A 142 -2.73 4.97 -5.18
C SER A 142 -1.66 5.01 -6.29
N SER A 143 -1.77 5.89 -7.26
CA SER A 143 -0.80 6.13 -8.34
C SER A 143 -1.14 7.44 -9.06
N VAL A 144 -0.16 8.11 -9.64
CA VAL A 144 -0.41 9.20 -10.61
C VAL A 144 -1.23 8.73 -11.82
N ALA A 145 -1.27 7.42 -12.08
CA ALA A 145 -2.13 6.85 -13.12
C ALA A 145 -3.62 7.20 -12.91
N ALA A 146 -4.07 7.39 -11.66
CA ALA A 146 -5.42 7.85 -11.35
C ALA A 146 -5.77 9.20 -12.00
N LYS A 147 -4.76 10.08 -12.17
CA LYS A 147 -4.91 11.40 -12.83
C LYS A 147 -4.64 11.32 -14.33
N LEU A 148 -3.72 10.46 -14.74
CA LEU A 148 -3.27 10.36 -16.14
C LEU A 148 -4.15 9.45 -17.01
N GLY A 149 -4.98 8.58 -16.40
CA GLY A 149 -5.93 7.73 -17.09
C GLY A 149 -5.35 6.49 -17.76
N GLY A 150 -4.03 6.39 -18.00
CA GLY A 150 -3.36 5.21 -18.57
C GLY A 150 -3.82 4.83 -19.99
N ALA A 151 -4.18 5.81 -20.82
CA ALA A 151 -4.67 5.59 -22.19
C ALA A 151 -3.71 4.72 -23.01
N ASN A 152 -4.25 3.75 -23.77
CA ASN A 152 -3.53 2.78 -24.60
C ASN A 152 -2.51 1.92 -23.84
N THR A 153 -2.59 1.85 -22.51
CA THR A 153 -1.68 1.05 -21.68
C THR A 153 -2.42 0.21 -20.65
N TYR A 154 -3.08 0.84 -19.68
CA TYR A 154 -3.71 0.14 -18.54
C TYR A 154 -4.82 1.01 -17.91
N VAL A 155 -5.87 1.32 -18.69
CA VAL A 155 -7.01 2.12 -18.20
C VAL A 155 -7.72 1.44 -17.03
N ASP A 156 -7.71 0.11 -16.95
CA ASP A 156 -8.20 -0.70 -15.84
C ASP A 156 -7.42 -0.43 -14.54
N TYR A 157 -6.10 -0.39 -14.61
CA TYR A 157 -5.25 -0.03 -13.47
C TYR A 157 -5.49 1.43 -13.03
N ALA A 158 -5.52 2.36 -13.99
CA ALA A 158 -5.78 3.76 -13.70
C ALA A 158 -7.14 3.95 -13.00
N ALA A 159 -8.19 3.29 -13.51
CA ALA A 159 -9.52 3.28 -12.89
C ALA A 159 -9.47 2.72 -11.47
N SER A 160 -8.73 1.61 -11.23
CA SER A 160 -8.58 1.03 -9.91
C SER A 160 -7.94 2.01 -8.91
N LYS A 161 -6.96 2.81 -9.37
CA LYS A 161 -6.28 3.79 -8.52
C LYS A 161 -7.13 5.05 -8.29
N GLY A 162 -7.97 5.43 -9.25
CA GLY A 162 -9.00 6.46 -9.05
C GLY A 162 -10.06 6.04 -8.01
N ALA A 163 -10.44 4.76 -7.99
CA ALA A 163 -11.32 4.22 -6.96
C ALA A 163 -10.69 4.31 -5.56
N ILE A 164 -9.37 4.03 -5.43
CA ILE A 164 -8.65 4.16 -4.16
C ILE A 164 -8.58 5.62 -3.69
N ASP A 165 -8.44 6.58 -4.60
CA ASP A 165 -8.48 8.00 -4.27
C ASP A 165 -9.84 8.39 -3.67
N SER A 166 -10.93 8.03 -4.32
CA SER A 166 -12.29 8.29 -3.83
C SER A 166 -12.56 7.59 -2.50
N PHE A 167 -12.15 6.31 -2.38
CA PHE A 167 -12.27 5.55 -1.14
C PHE A 167 -11.50 6.20 0.02
N THR A 168 -10.29 6.69 -0.23
CA THR A 168 -9.48 7.37 0.79
C THR A 168 -10.18 8.59 1.36
N ILE A 169 -10.77 9.41 0.49
CA ILE A 169 -11.50 10.62 0.89
C ILE A 169 -12.73 10.24 1.71
N GLY A 170 -13.56 9.34 1.20
CA GLY A 170 -14.80 8.94 1.86
C GLY A 170 -14.55 8.28 3.22
N LEU A 171 -13.65 7.29 3.27
CA LEU A 171 -13.31 6.63 4.53
C LEU A 171 -12.70 7.61 5.56
N GLY A 172 -11.86 8.55 5.09
CA GLY A 172 -11.28 9.54 5.99
C GLY A 172 -12.33 10.43 6.66
N PHE A 173 -13.36 10.85 5.95
CA PHE A 173 -14.49 11.58 6.55
C PHE A 173 -15.29 10.69 7.51
N GLU A 174 -15.48 9.42 7.19
CA GLU A 174 -16.28 8.49 7.98
C GLU A 174 -15.66 8.20 9.35
N VAL A 175 -14.32 8.02 9.42
CA VAL A 175 -13.65 7.53 10.64
C VAL A 175 -12.78 8.57 11.36
N ALA A 176 -12.71 9.81 10.88
CA ALA A 176 -11.89 10.86 11.52
C ALA A 176 -12.28 11.10 12.97
N GLY A 177 -13.59 11.16 13.25
CA GLY A 177 -14.13 11.33 14.62
C GLY A 177 -13.92 10.12 15.52
N GLU A 178 -13.44 9.00 14.96
CA GLU A 178 -13.18 7.75 15.67
C GLU A 178 -11.67 7.53 15.92
N GLY A 179 -10.87 8.60 15.76
CA GLY A 179 -9.42 8.58 16.00
C GLY A 179 -8.59 7.94 14.90
N ILE A 180 -9.15 7.72 13.71
CA ILE A 180 -8.43 7.12 12.57
C ILE A 180 -8.20 8.18 11.50
N ARG A 181 -6.93 8.37 11.09
CA ARG A 181 -6.57 9.16 9.92
C ARG A 181 -6.45 8.27 8.69
N VAL A 182 -6.92 8.74 7.55
CA VAL A 182 -6.81 8.02 6.28
C VAL A 182 -6.20 8.94 5.24
N ALA A 183 -5.14 8.50 4.60
CA ALA A 183 -4.49 9.25 3.52
C ALA A 183 -4.05 8.31 2.40
N ALA A 184 -3.81 8.87 1.23
CA ALA A 184 -3.20 8.13 0.13
C ALA A 184 -1.92 8.80 -0.37
N ILE A 185 -1.06 7.99 -0.94
CA ILE A 185 0.08 8.44 -1.74
C ILE A 185 -0.16 8.04 -3.19
N ARG A 186 0.12 8.95 -4.13
CA ARG A 186 0.23 8.66 -5.56
C ARG A 186 1.70 8.64 -5.96
N PRO A 187 2.35 7.47 -6.00
CA PRO A 187 3.68 7.34 -6.56
C PRO A 187 3.70 7.70 -8.05
N GLY A 188 4.81 8.30 -8.48
CA GLY A 188 5.11 8.49 -9.90
C GLY A 188 5.75 7.26 -10.53
N LEU A 189 6.76 7.48 -11.39
CA LEU A 189 7.63 6.43 -11.91
C LEU A 189 8.67 6.08 -10.85
N ILE A 190 8.50 4.91 -10.24
CA ILE A 190 9.36 4.42 -9.16
C ILE A 190 10.10 3.18 -9.64
N ASP A 191 11.37 3.10 -9.33
CA ASP A 191 12.22 1.93 -9.65
C ASP A 191 11.82 0.75 -8.74
N THR A 192 10.98 -0.12 -9.29
CA THR A 192 10.45 -1.31 -8.60
C THR A 192 10.08 -2.40 -9.60
N GLU A 193 9.96 -3.62 -9.11
CA GLU A 193 9.62 -4.80 -9.91
C GLU A 193 8.18 -4.80 -10.46
N ILE A 194 7.35 -3.84 -10.12
CA ILE A 194 5.96 -3.76 -10.59
C ILE A 194 5.90 -3.61 -12.12
N HIS A 195 6.85 -2.90 -12.71
CA HIS A 195 6.94 -2.69 -14.15
C HIS A 195 7.27 -4.02 -14.89
N ALA A 196 8.17 -4.82 -14.31
CA ALA A 196 8.48 -6.16 -14.83
C ALA A 196 7.25 -7.08 -14.78
N SER A 197 6.45 -6.99 -13.72
CA SER A 197 5.18 -7.74 -13.62
C SER A 197 4.16 -7.36 -14.69
N GLY A 198 4.23 -6.13 -15.20
CA GLY A 198 3.44 -5.64 -16.35
C GLY A 198 4.06 -5.92 -17.72
N GLY A 199 5.19 -6.66 -17.78
CA GLY A 199 5.88 -6.99 -19.03
C GLY A 199 6.84 -5.91 -19.55
N GLU A 200 7.03 -4.80 -18.84
CA GLU A 200 7.88 -3.69 -19.24
C GLU A 200 8.90 -3.32 -18.14
N PRO A 201 9.96 -4.14 -17.89
CA PRO A 201 10.89 -3.90 -16.78
C PRO A 201 11.57 -2.52 -16.83
N ASP A 202 11.94 -2.05 -18.01
CA ASP A 202 12.65 -0.78 -18.21
C ASP A 202 11.74 0.46 -18.33
N ARG A 203 10.42 0.29 -18.15
CA ARG A 203 9.44 1.35 -18.35
C ARG A 203 9.74 2.62 -17.56
N ALA A 204 10.07 2.48 -16.28
CA ALA A 204 10.33 3.62 -15.42
C ALA A 204 11.50 4.46 -15.95
N HIS A 205 12.61 3.81 -16.28
CA HIS A 205 13.81 4.47 -16.80
C HIS A 205 13.58 5.07 -18.19
N ARG A 206 12.92 4.35 -19.09
CA ARG A 206 12.59 4.82 -20.45
C ARG A 206 11.74 6.10 -20.43
N LEU A 207 10.82 6.24 -19.46
CA LEU A 207 9.93 7.38 -19.31
C LEU A 207 10.43 8.45 -18.33
N SER A 208 11.63 8.32 -17.77
CA SER A 208 12.20 9.26 -16.79
C SER A 208 12.31 10.69 -17.30
N HIS A 209 12.54 10.87 -18.62
CA HIS A 209 12.60 12.17 -19.26
C HIS A 209 11.29 12.99 -19.17
N MET A 210 10.14 12.29 -19.00
CA MET A 210 8.82 12.92 -18.83
C MET A 210 8.57 13.41 -17.39
N VAL A 211 9.39 12.97 -16.42
CA VAL A 211 9.30 13.44 -15.04
C VAL A 211 9.94 14.82 -14.96
N PRO A 212 9.30 15.84 -14.36
CA PRO A 212 9.91 17.16 -14.18
C PRO A 212 11.27 17.13 -13.48
N MET A 213 11.45 16.29 -12.45
CA MET A 213 12.73 16.07 -11.76
C MET A 213 13.77 15.29 -12.58
N LYS A 214 13.44 14.85 -13.82
CA LYS A 214 14.33 14.18 -14.78
C LYS A 214 14.97 12.88 -14.27
N ARG A 215 14.33 12.23 -13.31
CA ARG A 215 14.75 10.93 -12.79
C ARG A 215 13.57 10.09 -12.35
N VAL A 216 13.76 8.81 -12.20
CA VAL A 216 12.83 7.93 -11.46
C VAL A 216 12.97 8.17 -9.97
N GLY A 217 11.87 7.95 -9.22
CA GLY A 217 11.92 7.91 -7.77
C GLY A 217 12.37 6.54 -7.26
N THR A 218 12.76 6.47 -6.00
CA THR A 218 13.10 5.22 -5.32
C THR A 218 11.97 4.74 -4.42
N ALA A 219 11.95 3.43 -4.11
CA ALA A 219 11.02 2.87 -3.15
C ALA A 219 11.13 3.55 -1.76
N ASP A 220 12.35 3.94 -1.36
CA ASP A 220 12.62 4.61 -0.09
C ASP A 220 12.01 6.01 -0.04
N GLU A 221 11.99 6.76 -1.15
CA GLU A 221 11.33 8.08 -1.19
C GLU A 221 9.83 7.97 -0.93
N ILE A 222 9.19 6.91 -1.46
CA ILE A 222 7.78 6.63 -1.16
C ILE A 222 7.60 6.16 0.27
N ALA A 223 8.45 5.24 0.76
CA ALA A 223 8.40 4.73 2.12
C ALA A 223 8.54 5.86 3.16
N ASN A 224 9.43 6.84 2.92
CA ASN A 224 9.59 7.99 3.79
C ASN A 224 8.30 8.83 3.90
N ALA A 225 7.58 9.03 2.79
CA ALA A 225 6.29 9.71 2.81
C ALA A 225 5.22 8.88 3.54
N VAL A 226 5.20 7.55 3.36
CA VAL A 226 4.28 6.65 4.09
C VAL A 226 4.52 6.75 5.60
N VAL A 227 5.76 6.62 6.06
CA VAL A 227 6.04 6.64 7.51
C VAL A 227 5.85 8.02 8.12
N TRP A 228 6.02 9.10 7.33
CA TRP A 228 5.63 10.44 7.78
C TRP A 228 4.12 10.54 8.00
N LEU A 229 3.29 10.06 7.05
CA LEU A 229 1.85 10.01 7.24
C LEU A 229 1.43 9.15 8.44
N MET A 230 2.22 8.13 8.79
CA MET A 230 1.99 7.28 9.96
C MET A 230 2.41 7.94 11.27
N SER A 231 3.19 9.01 11.25
CA SER A 231 3.72 9.68 12.44
C SER A 231 2.77 10.73 13.01
N ASP A 232 3.11 11.24 14.19
CA ASP A 232 2.39 12.34 14.84
C ASP A 232 2.65 13.69 14.15
N ASP A 233 3.73 13.82 13.35
CA ASP A 233 3.99 15.00 12.52
C ASP A 233 2.91 15.23 11.45
N ALA A 234 2.15 14.19 11.11
CA ALA A 234 1.00 14.25 10.21
C ALA A 234 -0.35 14.22 10.96
N SER A 235 -0.39 14.60 12.26
CA SER A 235 -1.57 14.46 13.12
C SER A 235 -2.82 15.19 12.61
N TYR A 236 -2.68 16.24 11.80
CA TYR A 236 -3.80 16.98 11.22
C TYR A 236 -4.05 16.64 9.74
N VAL A 237 -3.48 15.52 9.25
CA VAL A 237 -3.60 15.06 7.86
C VAL A 237 -4.54 13.86 7.80
N THR A 238 -5.74 14.05 7.26
CA THR A 238 -6.70 12.99 6.93
C THR A 238 -7.45 13.34 5.65
N SER A 239 -8.04 12.36 4.97
CA SER A 239 -8.72 12.51 3.66
C SER A 239 -7.84 13.17 2.59
N ALA A 240 -6.54 13.11 2.75
CA ALA A 240 -5.55 13.74 1.88
C ALA A 240 -4.94 12.73 0.89
N ILE A 241 -4.63 13.23 -0.29
CA ILE A 241 -3.93 12.46 -1.32
C ILE A 241 -2.66 13.22 -1.68
N LEU A 242 -1.51 12.62 -1.39
CA LEU A 242 -0.20 13.22 -1.61
C LEU A 242 0.45 12.65 -2.88
N ASP A 243 0.76 13.51 -3.83
CA ASP A 243 1.54 13.13 -5.01
C ASP A 243 3.04 13.08 -4.63
N VAL A 244 3.65 11.90 -4.74
CA VAL A 244 5.10 11.69 -4.57
C VAL A 244 5.64 11.17 -5.89
N SER A 245 5.80 12.08 -6.85
CA SER A 245 5.89 11.73 -8.27
C SER A 245 7.01 12.43 -9.04
N GLY A 246 7.81 13.26 -8.37
CA GLY A 246 8.80 14.10 -9.04
C GLY A 246 8.17 15.19 -9.92
N GLY A 247 6.88 15.54 -9.64
CA GLY A 247 6.11 16.56 -10.34
C GLY A 247 5.27 16.06 -11.52
N ARG A 248 5.19 14.74 -11.74
CA ARG A 248 4.39 14.12 -12.82
C ARG A 248 2.89 14.09 -12.48
#